data_b96bfba0728d961b6377c755aac49518
#
_entry.id   b96bfba0728d961b6377c755aac49518
#
_cell.length_a   1.000
_cell.length_b   1.000
_cell.length_c   1.000
_cell.angle_alpha   90.00
_cell.angle_beta   90.00
_cell.angle_gamma   90.00
#
_symmetry.space_group_name_H-M   'P 1'
#
loop_
_entity.id
_entity.type
_entity.pdbx_description
1 polymer ?
#
loop_
_entity_poly.entity_id
_entity_poly.type
_entity_poly.pdbx_seq_one_letter_code
_entity_poly.pdbx_strand_id
1 'polypeptide(L)'
;MNYTQEMNLVSKSGYCMPFEEKKGEVNLTLGYGKQIHPVTQEEFFHHGVDFATHRYILTAVADGVVSGIGSTPTHGLYQVIRYGKYEVTYAHLANALAPFGARVRAGSVVSISGDLLHIEVKYDGEEINPMEFLAMLYGNLLAMRQQGHPD
;
A
#
# COMPACT_ATOMS: atom_id res chain seq x y z
N MET A 1 14.69 -6.01 6.64
CA MET A 1 15.40 -5.39 5.50
C MET A 1 15.31 -3.88 5.60
N ASN A 2 16.43 -3.21 5.49
CA ASN A 2 16.47 -1.74 5.52
C ASN A 2 16.39 -1.17 4.10
N TYR A 3 15.77 -0.01 3.96
CA TYR A 3 15.63 0.65 2.66
C TYR A 3 17.00 1.11 2.14
N THR A 4 17.28 0.86 0.87
CA THR A 4 18.46 1.35 0.17
C THR A 4 18.02 2.07 -1.11
N GLN A 5 18.93 2.87 -1.69
CA GLN A 5 18.62 3.61 -2.90
C GLN A 5 18.26 2.73 -4.10
N GLU A 6 18.78 1.50 -4.14
CA GLU A 6 18.44 0.54 -5.19
C GLU A 6 16.97 0.13 -5.17
N MET A 7 16.33 0.30 -4.04
CA MET A 7 14.92 -0.03 -3.86
C MET A 7 13.98 1.04 -4.41
N ASN A 8 14.51 2.14 -4.94
CA ASN A 8 13.66 3.17 -5.52
C ASN A 8 12.88 2.63 -6.71
N LEU A 9 11.57 2.87 -6.72
CA LEU A 9 10.69 2.40 -7.77
C LEU A 9 10.66 3.41 -8.91
N VAL A 10 10.85 2.93 -10.14
CA VAL A 10 10.79 3.76 -11.35
C VAL A 10 9.49 3.46 -12.07
N SER A 11 8.72 4.49 -12.40
CA SER A 11 7.43 4.33 -13.06
C SER A 11 7.22 5.39 -14.12
N LYS A 12 6.95 4.97 -15.36
CA LYS A 12 6.71 5.88 -16.48
C LYS A 12 5.44 6.71 -16.29
N SER A 13 4.41 6.12 -15.69
CA SER A 13 3.16 6.84 -15.46
C SER A 13 3.24 7.77 -14.24
N GLY A 14 4.36 7.76 -13.53
CA GLY A 14 4.54 8.57 -12.33
C GLY A 14 4.13 7.82 -11.08
N TYR A 15 3.73 8.58 -10.07
CA TYR A 15 3.45 8.05 -8.74
C TYR A 15 2.18 8.62 -8.17
N CYS A 16 1.53 7.86 -7.30
CA CYS A 16 0.32 8.27 -6.61
C CYS A 16 0.31 7.58 -5.25
N MET A 17 -0.24 8.24 -4.24
CA MET A 17 -0.46 7.56 -2.96
C MET A 17 -1.66 6.61 -3.11
N PRO A 18 -1.73 5.54 -2.30
CA PRO A 18 -2.78 4.54 -2.48
C PRO A 18 -4.17 5.06 -2.16
N PHE A 19 -4.30 6.07 -1.34
CA PHE A 19 -5.58 6.74 -1.05
C PHE A 19 -5.31 8.15 -0.55
N GLU A 20 -6.36 8.98 -0.59
CA GLU A 20 -6.29 10.32 -0.04
C GLU A 20 -6.80 10.31 1.39
N GLU A 21 -6.01 10.89 2.31
CA GLU A 21 -6.46 11.08 3.67
C GLU A 21 -7.45 12.23 3.75
N LYS A 22 -8.55 11.99 4.43
CA LYS A 22 -9.50 13.07 4.67
C LYS A 22 -9.01 13.94 5.82
N LYS A 23 -9.14 15.23 5.65
CA LYS A 23 -8.69 16.20 6.64
C LYS A 23 -9.34 15.95 8.00
N GLY A 24 -8.50 15.87 9.04
CA GLY A 24 -8.97 15.68 10.41
C GLY A 24 -9.18 14.24 10.82
N GLU A 25 -8.96 13.27 9.94
CA GLU A 25 -9.06 11.86 10.31
C GLU A 25 -7.70 11.32 10.72
N VAL A 26 -7.70 10.46 11.73
CA VAL A 26 -6.51 9.70 12.11
C VAL A 26 -6.59 8.38 11.37
N ASN A 27 -5.72 8.18 10.41
CA ASN A 27 -5.80 7.01 9.56
C ASN A 27 -4.98 5.81 10.02
N LEU A 28 -3.74 6.03 10.47
CA LEU A 28 -2.88 4.94 10.91
C LEU A 28 -3.31 4.48 12.30
N THR A 29 -3.72 3.22 12.43
CA THR A 29 -4.20 2.66 13.69
C THR A 29 -3.27 1.62 14.29
N LEU A 30 -2.45 0.95 13.48
CA LEU A 30 -1.48 -0.03 13.97
C LEU A 30 -0.27 -0.07 13.04
N GLY A 31 0.90 0.13 13.62
CA GLY A 31 2.16 0.16 12.88
C GLY A 31 2.74 -1.22 12.63
N TYR A 32 3.79 -1.25 11.83
CA TYR A 32 4.54 -2.45 11.48
C TYR A 32 5.47 -2.84 12.62
N GLY A 33 5.64 -4.14 12.82
CA GLY A 33 6.64 -4.68 13.71
C GLY A 33 6.10 -5.13 15.05
N LYS A 34 6.95 -5.14 16.05
CA LYS A 34 6.58 -5.62 17.39
C LYS A 34 5.54 -4.72 18.03
N GLN A 35 4.49 -5.32 18.51
CA GLN A 35 3.38 -4.64 19.18
C GLN A 35 3.06 -5.39 20.48
N ILE A 36 2.41 -4.69 21.41
CA ILE A 36 1.92 -5.30 22.64
C ILE A 36 0.42 -5.16 22.66
N HIS A 37 -0.28 -6.29 22.81
CA HIS A 37 -1.73 -6.28 22.86
C HIS A 37 -2.20 -5.51 24.11
N PRO A 38 -3.07 -4.50 23.95
CA PRO A 38 -3.40 -3.61 25.08
C PRO A 38 -4.16 -4.29 26.23
N VAL A 39 -4.84 -5.40 25.95
CA VAL A 39 -5.61 -6.11 26.97
C VAL A 39 -4.81 -7.27 27.57
N THR A 40 -4.25 -8.13 26.73
CA THR A 40 -3.56 -9.34 27.18
C THR A 40 -2.10 -9.12 27.55
N GLN A 41 -1.51 -7.99 27.14
CA GLN A 41 -0.09 -7.67 27.30
C GLN A 41 0.84 -8.63 26.56
N GLU A 42 0.30 -9.44 25.67
CA GLU A 42 1.11 -10.34 24.86
C GLU A 42 1.77 -9.59 23.72
N GLU A 43 3.03 -9.94 23.47
CA GLU A 43 3.75 -9.40 22.32
C GLU A 43 3.33 -10.14 21.07
N PHE A 44 3.21 -9.43 19.97
CA PHE A 44 3.00 -10.02 18.66
C PHE A 44 3.74 -9.19 17.62
N PHE A 45 3.94 -9.77 16.44
CA PHE A 45 4.58 -9.08 15.33
C PHE A 45 3.52 -8.76 14.28
N HIS A 46 3.36 -7.45 13.97
CA HIS A 46 2.41 -7.02 12.95
C HIS A 46 3.13 -6.91 11.60
N HIS A 47 2.74 -7.72 10.64
CA HIS A 47 3.42 -7.85 9.35
C HIS A 47 3.04 -6.79 8.32
N GLY A 48 2.29 -5.82 8.71
CA GLY A 48 1.83 -4.74 7.84
C GLY A 48 1.50 -3.50 8.63
N VAL A 49 0.77 -2.58 8.02
CA VAL A 49 0.22 -1.41 8.69
C VAL A 49 -1.28 -1.37 8.48
N ASP A 50 -1.99 -0.90 9.50
CA ASP A 50 -3.44 -0.78 9.45
C ASP A 50 -3.85 0.67 9.45
N PHE A 51 -4.80 1.00 8.58
CA PHE A 51 -5.39 2.32 8.49
C PHE A 51 -6.90 2.22 8.70
N ALA A 52 -7.45 3.13 9.48
CA ALA A 52 -8.90 3.30 9.53
C ALA A 52 -9.34 3.99 8.25
N THR A 53 -10.26 3.36 7.53
CA THR A 53 -10.77 3.89 6.27
C THR A 53 -12.29 3.76 6.28
N HIS A 54 -12.97 4.41 5.34
CA HIS A 54 -14.42 4.27 5.23
C HIS A 54 -14.76 4.12 3.76
N ARG A 55 -14.47 2.93 3.23
CA ARG A 55 -14.67 2.61 1.82
C ARG A 55 -13.95 3.60 0.91
N TYR A 56 -12.69 3.82 1.22
CA TYR A 56 -11.85 4.70 0.41
C TYR A 56 -11.60 4.07 -0.95
N ILE A 57 -11.57 4.90 -1.96
CA ILE A 57 -11.13 4.49 -3.29
C ILE A 57 -9.62 4.31 -3.23
N LEU A 58 -9.17 3.11 -3.61
CA LEU A 58 -7.74 2.81 -3.64
C LEU A 58 -7.25 2.90 -5.08
N THR A 59 -6.10 3.54 -5.24
CA THR A 59 -5.49 3.74 -6.55
C THR A 59 -4.13 3.06 -6.63
N ALA A 60 -3.76 2.64 -7.83
CA ALA A 60 -2.41 2.14 -8.08
C ALA A 60 -1.42 3.27 -7.83
N VAL A 61 -0.26 2.93 -7.29
CA VAL A 61 0.74 3.91 -6.88
C VAL A 61 1.80 4.16 -7.96
N ALA A 62 1.87 3.30 -8.96
CA ALA A 62 2.85 3.33 -10.02
C ALA A 62 2.41 2.36 -11.11
N ASP A 63 3.24 2.17 -12.13
CA ASP A 63 3.04 1.12 -13.12
C ASP A 63 3.12 -0.25 -12.44
N GLY A 64 2.15 -1.09 -12.64
CA GLY A 64 2.10 -2.41 -12.02
C GLY A 64 1.16 -3.38 -12.68
N VAL A 65 1.03 -4.54 -12.07
CA VAL A 65 0.16 -5.63 -12.53
C VAL A 65 -0.51 -6.24 -11.31
N VAL A 66 -1.82 -6.46 -11.41
CA VAL A 66 -2.54 -7.18 -10.35
C VAL A 66 -2.09 -8.64 -10.41
N SER A 67 -1.37 -9.09 -9.39
CA SER A 67 -0.75 -10.40 -9.35
C SER A 67 -1.47 -11.40 -8.44
N GLY A 68 -2.49 -10.98 -7.73
CA GLY A 68 -3.29 -11.88 -6.92
C GLY A 68 -4.56 -11.24 -6.41
N ILE A 69 -5.59 -12.03 -6.27
CA ILE A 69 -6.85 -11.67 -5.60
C ILE A 69 -7.33 -12.92 -4.89
N GLY A 70 -7.77 -12.77 -3.66
CA GLY A 70 -8.26 -13.91 -2.90
C GLY A 70 -8.99 -13.46 -1.64
N SER A 71 -9.33 -14.44 -0.82
CA SER A 71 -9.99 -14.19 0.44
C SER A 71 -9.53 -15.22 1.46
N THR A 72 -9.17 -14.77 2.65
CA THR A 72 -8.78 -15.62 3.74
C THR A 72 -9.45 -15.15 5.03
N PRO A 73 -9.54 -16.02 6.05
CA PRO A 73 -10.10 -15.59 7.34
C PRO A 73 -9.33 -14.45 8.00
N THR A 74 -8.02 -14.37 7.80
CA THR A 74 -7.19 -13.33 8.42
C THR A 74 -7.15 -12.04 7.64
N HIS A 75 -7.13 -12.11 6.31
CA HIS A 75 -7.00 -10.92 5.46
C HIS A 75 -8.33 -10.44 4.87
N GLY A 76 -9.38 -11.25 4.97
CA GLY A 76 -10.61 -10.97 4.24
C GLY A 76 -10.33 -10.94 2.75
N LEU A 77 -11.10 -10.16 2.01
CA LEU A 77 -10.84 -9.95 0.58
C LEU A 77 -9.54 -9.16 0.43
N TYR A 78 -8.63 -9.68 -0.37
CA TYR A 78 -7.34 -9.01 -0.58
C TYR A 78 -6.99 -8.96 -2.06
N GLN A 79 -6.12 -8.01 -2.41
CA GLN A 79 -5.61 -7.83 -3.75
C GLN A 79 -4.10 -7.60 -3.64
N VAL A 80 -3.33 -8.25 -4.49
CA VAL A 80 -1.88 -8.07 -4.55
C VAL A 80 -1.54 -7.38 -5.86
N ILE A 81 -0.76 -6.31 -5.79
CA ILE A 81 -0.28 -5.61 -6.97
C ILE A 81 1.24 -5.62 -6.94
N ARG A 82 1.84 -6.02 -8.07
CA ARG A 82 3.28 -6.01 -8.21
C ARG A 82 3.69 -4.75 -8.93
N TYR A 83 4.55 -3.96 -8.29
CA TYR A 83 5.14 -2.74 -8.82
C TYR A 83 6.66 -2.99 -8.92
N GLY A 84 7.15 -3.36 -10.09
CA GLY A 84 8.56 -3.75 -10.23
C GLY A 84 8.91 -4.91 -9.32
N LYS A 85 9.88 -4.73 -8.44
CA LYS A 85 10.26 -5.75 -7.45
C LYS A 85 9.44 -5.71 -6.18
N TYR A 86 8.56 -4.72 -6.06
CA TYR A 86 7.66 -4.61 -4.91
C TYR A 86 6.40 -5.44 -5.13
N GLU A 87 5.94 -6.06 -4.04
CA GLU A 87 4.68 -6.75 -4.01
C GLU A 87 3.87 -6.18 -2.86
N VAL A 88 2.76 -5.57 -3.17
CA VAL A 88 1.94 -4.86 -2.19
C VAL A 88 0.60 -5.57 -2.05
N THR A 89 0.26 -5.97 -0.83
CA THR A 89 -1.02 -6.61 -0.51
C THR A 89 -1.92 -5.61 0.20
N TYR A 90 -3.12 -5.46 -0.33
CA TYR A 90 -4.17 -4.64 0.27
C TYR A 90 -5.25 -5.59 0.78
N ALA A 91 -5.49 -5.60 2.09
CA ALA A 91 -6.41 -6.54 2.73
C ALA A 91 -7.60 -5.83 3.37
N HIS A 92 -8.61 -6.59 3.69
CA HIS A 92 -9.90 -6.13 4.24
C HIS A 92 -10.62 -5.20 3.28
N LEU A 93 -10.61 -5.58 2.01
CA LEU A 93 -11.26 -4.80 0.96
C LEU A 93 -12.77 -5.04 0.95
N ALA A 94 -13.52 -4.01 0.56
CA ALA A 94 -14.93 -4.16 0.23
C ALA A 94 -15.11 -4.72 -1.18
N ASN A 95 -14.28 -4.23 -2.11
CA ASN A 95 -14.32 -4.68 -3.51
C ASN A 95 -12.93 -4.67 -4.12
N ALA A 96 -12.63 -5.67 -4.93
CA ALA A 96 -11.44 -5.70 -5.77
C ALA A 96 -11.90 -5.44 -7.20
N LEU A 97 -11.65 -4.22 -7.70
CA LEU A 97 -12.19 -3.78 -8.99
C LEU A 97 -11.30 -4.16 -10.17
N ALA A 98 -9.99 -3.98 -10.04
CA ALA A 98 -9.06 -4.37 -11.08
C ALA A 98 -8.82 -5.88 -10.99
N PRO A 99 -9.06 -6.64 -12.07
CA PRO A 99 -8.97 -8.09 -12.02
C PRO A 99 -7.53 -8.60 -12.08
N PHE A 100 -7.35 -9.87 -11.71
CA PHE A 100 -6.07 -10.56 -11.83
C PHE A 100 -5.51 -10.39 -13.24
N GLY A 101 -4.24 -10.02 -13.33
CA GLY A 101 -3.56 -9.83 -14.61
C GLY A 101 -3.70 -8.43 -15.19
N ALA A 102 -4.55 -7.59 -14.64
CA ALA A 102 -4.73 -6.23 -15.15
C ALA A 102 -3.46 -5.42 -14.99
N ARG A 103 -3.09 -4.68 -16.03
CA ARG A 103 -2.02 -3.68 -15.96
C ARG A 103 -2.62 -2.40 -15.45
N VAL A 104 -1.92 -1.76 -14.52
CA VAL A 104 -2.38 -0.53 -13.89
C VAL A 104 -1.30 0.54 -13.99
N ARG A 105 -1.72 1.80 -13.88
CA ARG A 105 -0.84 2.97 -13.89
C ARG A 105 -1.12 3.79 -12.65
N ALA A 106 -0.20 4.68 -12.31
CA ALA A 106 -0.39 5.59 -11.17
C ALA A 106 -1.74 6.29 -11.30
N GLY A 107 -2.56 6.21 -10.26
CA GLY A 107 -3.88 6.82 -10.24
C GLY A 107 -5.03 5.94 -10.75
N SER A 108 -4.75 4.77 -11.35
CA SER A 108 -5.82 3.85 -11.77
C SER A 108 -6.55 3.35 -10.53
N VAL A 109 -7.87 3.39 -10.55
CA VAL A 109 -8.67 2.83 -9.45
C VAL A 109 -8.54 1.32 -9.47
N VAL A 110 -8.15 0.73 -8.35
CA VAL A 110 -7.89 -0.72 -8.27
C VAL A 110 -8.84 -1.45 -7.34
N SER A 111 -9.32 -0.78 -6.29
CA SER A 111 -10.21 -1.42 -5.32
C SER A 111 -10.87 -0.39 -4.42
N ILE A 112 -11.73 -0.88 -3.53
CA ILE A 112 -12.37 -0.06 -2.50
C ILE A 112 -12.10 -0.75 -1.18
N SER A 113 -11.59 -0.01 -0.21
CA SER A 113 -11.33 -0.54 1.12
C SER A 113 -12.61 -0.80 1.89
N GLY A 114 -12.54 -1.62 2.91
CA GLY A 114 -13.55 -1.67 3.95
C GLY A 114 -13.34 -0.53 4.94
N ASP A 115 -13.73 -0.77 6.19
CA ASP A 115 -13.53 0.21 7.26
C ASP A 115 -12.12 0.12 7.87
N LEU A 116 -11.39 -0.91 7.52
CA LEU A 116 -10.00 -1.13 7.88
C LEU A 116 -9.25 -1.50 6.60
N LEU A 117 -8.09 -0.91 6.42
CA LEU A 117 -7.19 -1.29 5.34
C LEU A 117 -5.87 -1.76 5.94
N HIS A 118 -5.49 -2.99 5.63
CA HIS A 118 -4.21 -3.58 6.04
C HIS A 118 -3.32 -3.66 4.81
N ILE A 119 -2.11 -3.12 4.91
CA ILE A 119 -1.15 -3.11 3.80
C ILE A 119 0.10 -3.86 4.22
N GLU A 120 0.53 -4.82 3.38
CA GLU A 120 1.80 -5.52 3.52
C GLU A 120 2.65 -5.26 2.30
N VAL A 121 3.94 -5.12 2.48
CA VAL A 121 4.86 -4.86 1.37
C VAL A 121 6.05 -5.81 1.45
N LYS A 122 6.38 -6.40 0.30
CA LYS A 122 7.62 -7.14 0.13
C LYS A 122 8.43 -6.48 -0.96
N TYR A 123 9.73 -6.51 -0.83
CA TYR A 123 10.67 -6.11 -1.86
C TYR A 123 11.55 -7.30 -2.20
N ASP A 124 11.52 -7.71 -3.46
CA ASP A 124 12.30 -8.86 -3.95
C ASP A 124 12.09 -10.10 -3.06
N GLY A 125 10.84 -10.31 -2.64
CA GLY A 125 10.43 -11.45 -1.81
C GLY A 125 10.61 -11.27 -0.30
N GLU A 126 11.23 -10.19 0.14
CA GLU A 126 11.44 -9.94 1.57
C GLU A 126 10.48 -8.90 2.11
N GLU A 127 9.92 -9.18 3.27
CA GLU A 127 9.00 -8.25 3.93
C GLU A 127 9.75 -7.01 4.41
N ILE A 128 9.15 -5.86 4.18
CA ILE A 128 9.65 -4.57 4.67
C ILE A 128 8.54 -3.83 5.39
N ASN A 129 8.93 -2.81 6.15
CA ASN A 129 7.96 -1.91 6.77
C ASN A 129 7.24 -1.13 5.66
N PRO A 130 5.91 -1.26 5.53
CA PRO A 130 5.18 -0.54 4.48
C PRO A 130 5.35 0.97 4.52
N MET A 131 5.64 1.55 5.68
CA MET A 131 5.84 2.99 5.79
C MET A 131 7.08 3.45 5.03
N GLU A 132 8.09 2.60 4.88
CA GLU A 132 9.26 2.91 4.06
C GLU A 132 8.89 2.99 2.57
N PHE A 133 8.03 2.07 2.12
CA PHE A 133 7.51 2.09 0.76
C PHE A 133 6.69 3.37 0.51
N LEU A 134 5.80 3.71 1.42
CA LEU A 134 4.97 4.90 1.28
C LEU A 134 5.82 6.18 1.30
N ALA A 135 6.85 6.22 2.14
CA ALA A 135 7.78 7.35 2.18
C ALA A 135 8.55 7.51 0.87
N MET A 136 8.99 6.41 0.28
CA MET A 136 9.65 6.42 -1.03
C MET A 136 8.72 6.97 -2.11
N LEU A 137 7.46 6.51 -2.13
CA LEU A 137 6.47 7.01 -3.08
C LEU A 137 6.25 8.51 -2.93
N TYR A 138 6.12 8.97 -1.69
CA TYR A 138 5.90 10.38 -1.42
C TYR A 138 7.09 11.22 -1.89
N GLY A 139 8.31 10.75 -1.62
CA GLY A 139 9.53 11.41 -2.10
C GLY A 139 9.58 11.49 -3.62
N ASN A 140 9.24 10.40 -4.32
CA ASN A 140 9.19 10.39 -5.78
C ASN A 140 8.11 11.33 -6.32
N LEU A 141 6.96 11.38 -5.64
CA LEU A 141 5.87 12.27 -6.02
C LEU A 141 6.26 13.73 -5.89
N LEU A 142 6.94 14.10 -4.81
CA LEU A 142 7.45 15.45 -4.63
C LEU A 142 8.51 15.82 -5.67
N ALA A 143 9.44 14.93 -5.95
CA ALA A 143 10.47 15.15 -6.96
C ALA A 143 9.84 15.35 -8.34
N MET A 144 8.83 14.57 -8.69
CA MET A 144 8.10 14.69 -9.95
C MET A 144 7.40 16.04 -10.05
N ARG A 145 6.79 16.53 -8.98
CA ARG A 145 6.15 17.85 -8.98
C ARG A 145 7.15 18.98 -9.17
N GLN A 146 8.33 18.84 -8.60
CA GLN A 146 9.38 19.86 -8.74
C GLN A 146 9.96 19.89 -10.14
N GLN A 147 10.09 18.73 -10.79
CA GLN A 147 10.68 18.64 -12.11
C GLN A 147 9.68 18.92 -13.23
N GLY A 148 8.45 18.60 -12.99
CA GLY A 148 7.46 18.51 -14.03
C GLY A 148 6.72 19.75 -14.37
N HIS A 149 7.02 20.92 -13.85
CA HIS A 149 6.09 21.92 -13.97
C HIS A 149 6.51 23.09 -14.61
N PRO A 150 6.14 23.24 -15.81
CA PRO A 150 6.34 24.48 -16.45
C PRO A 150 5.54 25.52 -15.84
N ASP A 151 4.97 25.54 -15.09
CA ASP A 151 4.37 26.64 -14.66
C ASP A 151 3.71 26.79 -14.09
#